data_285b317672a034c17010f9f430032228
#
_entry.id   285b317672a034c17010f9f430032228
#
_cell.length_a   1.000
_cell.length_b   1.000
_cell.length_c   1.000
_cell.angle_alpha   90.00
_cell.angle_beta   90.00
_cell.angle_gamma   90.00
#
_symmetry.space_group_name_H-M   'P 1'
#
loop_
_entity.id
_entity.type
_entity.pdbx_description
1 polymer ?
#
loop_
_entity_poly.entity_id
_entity_poly.type
_entity_poly.pdbx_seq_one_letter_code
_entity_poly.pdbx_strand_id
1 'polypeptide(L)'
;MTACVTEDAATPDTRPHPAALTIAADGSYAARLARHESTGNWFPERWTLAGPEPYAVPLPGHRPEEADTRLLPLADGRVLIRRRAADRHALGLLYPTGPGTGELPLGTVEAAELTLLPAAPCGSRAYALAPGERSTVLWLVHDGHRSPVPGQVRTVPACVAEIEGRCTGGVWLDRTGRLLALDQELDGRTKTVAVDLERGGEVSPLLQITEESNDRLLLADPDSGLLVLRSDAAGHDRLGWGVLGSALPVRFPECLRLPDAALRPFAVQPGQALAPESSAVAFRIDAVTGTWLGVWRPAERRLRQLPAPRGWLAGTGLWTADGELRLPCVTPAVPCGLARLPASATGARSQEESEEPVDAPSAEAGPGADAPAPAGALVPAGVPARPARWIRVPSTPPSATAHTQPPPPPPADAFTASAQAESMTREPFGVPAHPSPYRPVPLQQAPLQQAPAAAREAR
;
A
#
# COMPACT_ATOMS: atom_id res chain seq x y z
N MET A 1 33.16 46.22 -10.43
CA MET A 1 31.94 46.19 -9.64
C MET A 1 31.05 45.10 -10.29
N THR A 2 31.09 43.91 -9.76
CA THR A 2 30.34 42.76 -10.28
C THR A 2 29.14 42.57 -9.34
N ALA A 3 27.95 42.78 -9.88
CA ALA A 3 26.70 42.58 -9.13
C ALA A 3 26.41 41.08 -9.00
N CYS A 4 26.41 40.57 -7.77
CA CYS A 4 25.88 39.28 -7.44
C CYS A 4 24.35 39.34 -7.53
N VAL A 5 23.79 38.58 -8.45
CA VAL A 5 22.35 38.29 -8.48
C VAL A 5 22.11 37.19 -7.46
N THR A 6 21.43 37.54 -6.39
CA THR A 6 20.92 36.58 -5.41
C THR A 6 19.72 35.88 -6.05
N GLU A 7 19.86 34.61 -6.41
CA GLU A 7 18.72 33.76 -6.73
C GLU A 7 17.87 33.60 -5.48
N ASP A 8 16.64 34.07 -5.55
CA ASP A 8 15.61 33.85 -4.53
C ASP A 8 15.36 32.34 -4.44
N ALA A 9 15.71 31.77 -3.28
CA ALA A 9 15.35 30.42 -2.92
C ALA A 9 13.82 30.32 -2.86
N ALA A 10 13.23 29.62 -3.80
CA ALA A 10 11.80 29.34 -3.85
C ALA A 10 11.39 28.70 -2.52
N THR A 11 10.54 29.37 -1.78
CA THR A 11 9.90 28.86 -0.55
C THR A 11 9.20 27.55 -0.89
N PRO A 12 9.43 26.45 -0.15
CA PRO A 12 8.75 25.19 -0.43
C PRO A 12 7.24 25.41 -0.28
N ASP A 13 6.50 25.13 -1.35
CA ASP A 13 5.03 25.19 -1.37
C ASP A 13 4.48 24.20 -0.34
N THR A 14 4.07 24.71 0.82
CA THR A 14 3.55 23.95 1.96
C THR A 14 2.11 23.45 1.74
N ARG A 15 1.54 23.65 0.58
CA ARG A 15 0.21 23.10 0.27
C ARG A 15 0.29 21.59 0.17
N PRO A 16 -0.59 20.86 0.88
CA PRO A 16 -0.64 19.41 0.72
C PRO A 16 -0.97 19.09 -0.74
N HIS A 17 0.01 18.56 -1.47
CA HIS A 17 -0.25 18.01 -2.78
C HIS A 17 -1.31 16.93 -2.61
N PRO A 18 -2.37 16.91 -3.45
CA PRO A 18 -3.34 15.82 -3.42
C PRO A 18 -2.58 14.51 -3.53
N ALA A 19 -3.01 13.49 -2.75
CA ALA A 19 -2.38 12.18 -2.80
C ALA A 19 -2.23 11.75 -4.25
N ALA A 20 -1.00 11.47 -4.68
CA ALA A 20 -0.68 11.36 -6.10
C ALA A 20 -1.53 10.31 -6.82
N LEU A 21 -1.80 9.18 -6.17
CA LEU A 21 -2.68 8.10 -6.63
C LEU A 21 -2.91 7.13 -5.47
N THR A 22 -4.12 6.61 -5.31
CA THR A 22 -4.45 5.53 -4.38
C THR A 22 -4.79 4.27 -5.18
N ILE A 23 -4.27 3.12 -4.76
CA ILE A 23 -4.51 1.82 -5.43
C ILE A 23 -5.46 0.99 -4.56
N ALA A 24 -6.40 0.29 -5.18
CA ALA A 24 -7.27 -0.68 -4.51
C ALA A 24 -6.47 -1.84 -3.91
N ALA A 25 -6.99 -2.49 -2.88
CA ALA A 25 -6.29 -3.54 -2.16
C ALA A 25 -5.86 -4.73 -3.05
N ASP A 26 -6.65 -5.04 -4.07
CA ASP A 26 -6.38 -6.11 -5.05
C ASP A 26 -5.52 -5.65 -6.24
N GLY A 27 -5.19 -4.36 -6.32
CA GLY A 27 -4.39 -3.79 -7.39
C GLY A 27 -5.11 -3.65 -8.74
N SER A 28 -6.42 -3.93 -8.83
CA SER A 28 -7.17 -3.88 -10.09
C SER A 28 -7.51 -2.46 -10.54
N TYR A 29 -7.73 -1.55 -9.57
CA TYR A 29 -8.09 -0.16 -9.81
C TYR A 29 -7.22 0.80 -9.03
N ALA A 30 -7.15 2.03 -9.53
CA ALA A 30 -6.58 3.14 -8.80
C ALA A 30 -7.43 4.40 -9.01
N ALA A 31 -7.26 5.40 -8.16
CA ALA A 31 -7.94 6.69 -8.29
C ALA A 31 -7.03 7.84 -7.87
N ARG A 32 -7.19 8.97 -8.53
CA ARG A 32 -6.52 10.22 -8.20
C ARG A 32 -7.41 11.43 -8.50
N LEU A 33 -7.06 12.57 -7.95
CA LEU A 33 -7.51 13.85 -8.48
C LEU A 33 -6.63 14.22 -9.67
N ALA A 34 -7.23 14.35 -10.83
CA ALA A 34 -6.62 14.90 -12.03
C ALA A 34 -7.00 16.38 -12.19
N ARG A 35 -6.19 17.12 -12.91
CA ARG A 35 -6.42 18.55 -13.16
C ARG A 35 -6.73 18.75 -14.62
N HIS A 36 -7.80 19.48 -14.91
CA HIS A 36 -8.18 19.81 -16.27
C HIS A 36 -7.22 20.86 -16.83
N GLU A 37 -6.59 20.58 -17.97
CA GLU A 37 -5.52 21.43 -18.52
C GLU A 37 -5.99 22.86 -18.83
N SER A 38 -7.20 23.03 -19.39
CA SER A 38 -7.69 24.35 -19.81
C SER A 38 -8.30 25.17 -18.69
N THR A 39 -8.99 24.54 -17.71
CA THR A 39 -9.69 25.23 -16.62
C THR A 39 -8.93 25.23 -15.31
N GLY A 40 -7.96 24.34 -15.16
CA GLY A 40 -7.24 24.13 -13.91
C GLY A 40 -8.04 23.47 -12.80
N ASN A 41 -9.28 23.07 -13.06
CA ASN A 41 -10.18 22.46 -12.10
C ASN A 41 -9.81 21.02 -11.81
N TRP A 42 -10.03 20.60 -10.55
CA TRP A 42 -9.83 19.23 -10.13
C TRP A 42 -11.05 18.37 -10.41
N PHE A 43 -10.81 17.11 -10.83
CA PHE A 43 -11.84 16.10 -11.00
C PHE A 43 -11.29 14.71 -10.63
N PRO A 44 -12.15 13.78 -10.15
CA PRO A 44 -11.77 12.40 -9.90
C PRO A 44 -11.50 11.66 -11.21
N GLU A 45 -10.46 10.85 -11.21
CA GLU A 45 -10.10 9.96 -12.31
C GLU A 45 -9.86 8.55 -11.75
N ARG A 46 -10.54 7.56 -12.32
CA ARG A 46 -10.33 6.15 -12.00
C ARG A 46 -9.45 5.52 -13.05
N TRP A 47 -8.44 4.79 -12.62
CA TRP A 47 -7.61 3.97 -13.47
C TRP A 47 -8.00 2.50 -13.35
N THR A 48 -8.02 1.77 -14.47
CA THR A 48 -8.06 0.31 -14.50
C THR A 48 -6.62 -0.14 -14.73
N LEU A 49 -6.05 -0.87 -13.75
CA LEU A 49 -4.67 -1.35 -13.77
C LEU A 49 -4.58 -2.81 -14.22
N ALA A 50 -5.67 -3.57 -14.05
CA ALA A 50 -5.79 -4.93 -14.54
C ALA A 50 -5.96 -4.94 -16.07
N GLY A 51 -5.31 -5.92 -16.72
CA GLY A 51 -5.33 -6.04 -18.18
C GLY A 51 -3.99 -5.74 -18.83
N PRO A 52 -3.92 -5.86 -20.16
CA PRO A 52 -2.67 -5.67 -20.90
C PRO A 52 -2.18 -4.23 -20.86
N GLU A 53 -3.10 -3.27 -20.86
CA GLU A 53 -2.83 -1.84 -20.86
C GLU A 53 -3.70 -1.11 -19.85
N PRO A 54 -3.11 -0.24 -19.01
CA PRO A 54 -3.88 0.57 -18.10
C PRO A 54 -4.65 1.66 -18.89
N TYR A 55 -5.83 2.01 -18.41
CA TYR A 55 -6.60 3.12 -18.96
C TYR A 55 -7.29 3.92 -17.87
N ALA A 56 -7.47 5.21 -18.12
CA ALA A 56 -8.10 6.14 -17.21
C ALA A 56 -9.52 6.47 -17.66
N VAL A 57 -10.43 6.55 -16.69
CA VAL A 57 -11.81 6.99 -16.88
C VAL A 57 -12.04 8.22 -16.01
N PRO A 58 -12.23 9.41 -16.61
CA PRO A 58 -12.62 10.60 -15.87
C PRO A 58 -14.00 10.39 -15.20
N LEU A 59 -14.13 10.87 -13.97
CA LEU A 59 -15.36 10.84 -13.20
C LEU A 59 -15.74 12.26 -12.76
N PRO A 60 -15.98 13.20 -13.70
CA PRO A 60 -16.32 14.56 -13.34
C PRO A 60 -17.68 14.63 -12.65
N GLY A 61 -17.76 15.38 -11.55
CA GLY A 61 -19.01 15.75 -10.92
C GLY A 61 -19.64 16.98 -11.57
N HIS A 62 -20.77 17.43 -11.01
CA HIS A 62 -21.44 18.67 -11.45
C HIS A 62 -20.64 19.94 -11.10
N ARG A 63 -19.71 19.84 -10.17
CA ARG A 63 -18.82 20.93 -9.72
C ARG A 63 -17.38 20.43 -9.68
N PRO A 64 -16.39 21.33 -9.85
CA PRO A 64 -15.02 20.99 -9.58
C PRO A 64 -14.82 20.49 -8.16
N GLU A 65 -13.88 19.59 -7.98
CA GLU A 65 -13.48 19.11 -6.66
C GLU A 65 -12.47 20.06 -6.01
N GLU A 66 -12.45 20.06 -4.68
CA GLU A 66 -11.43 20.76 -3.91
C GLU A 66 -10.14 19.94 -3.85
N ALA A 67 -9.00 20.60 -3.70
CA ALA A 67 -7.69 19.93 -3.66
C ALA A 67 -7.53 18.98 -2.44
N ASP A 68 -8.31 19.18 -1.37
CA ASP A 68 -8.32 18.33 -0.18
C ASP A 68 -9.30 17.14 -0.28
N THR A 69 -10.06 17.02 -1.38
CA THR A 69 -10.90 15.86 -1.67
C THR A 69 -10.06 14.59 -1.67
N ARG A 70 -10.55 13.52 -1.05
CA ARG A 70 -9.86 12.23 -0.96
C ARG A 70 -10.64 11.15 -1.69
N LEU A 71 -9.88 10.29 -2.38
CA LEU A 71 -10.40 9.21 -3.19
C LEU A 71 -9.85 7.88 -2.70
N LEU A 72 -10.71 6.87 -2.65
CA LEU A 72 -10.33 5.50 -2.34
C LEU A 72 -10.99 4.56 -3.36
N PRO A 73 -10.22 3.94 -4.27
CA PRO A 73 -10.76 2.98 -5.21
C PRO A 73 -11.11 1.67 -4.49
N LEU A 74 -12.22 1.05 -4.90
CA LEU A 74 -12.68 -0.24 -4.41
C LEU A 74 -12.44 -1.32 -5.46
N ALA A 75 -12.40 -2.58 -5.03
CA ALA A 75 -12.16 -3.73 -5.92
C ALA A 75 -13.26 -3.95 -6.96
N ASP A 76 -14.46 -3.42 -6.74
CA ASP A 76 -15.58 -3.46 -7.69
C ASP A 76 -15.53 -2.35 -8.76
N GLY A 77 -14.49 -1.53 -8.75
CA GLY A 77 -14.28 -0.44 -9.68
C GLY A 77 -15.03 0.84 -9.37
N ARG A 78 -15.75 0.91 -8.25
CA ARG A 78 -16.28 2.17 -7.73
C ARG A 78 -15.20 2.93 -6.99
N VAL A 79 -15.38 4.25 -6.85
CA VAL A 79 -14.45 5.13 -6.13
C VAL A 79 -15.19 5.81 -5.00
N LEU A 80 -14.78 5.51 -3.76
CA LEU A 80 -15.26 6.25 -2.60
C LEU A 80 -14.63 7.65 -2.63
N ILE A 81 -15.46 8.67 -2.50
CA ILE A 81 -15.05 10.07 -2.43
C ILE A 81 -15.43 10.67 -1.09
N ARG A 82 -14.49 11.39 -0.47
CA ARG A 82 -14.71 12.20 0.71
C ARG A 82 -14.49 13.66 0.38
N ARG A 83 -15.55 14.47 0.53
CA ARG A 83 -15.51 15.93 0.37
C ARG A 83 -15.69 16.60 1.72
N ARG A 84 -14.93 17.64 1.97
CA ARG A 84 -15.11 18.48 3.15
C ARG A 84 -16.17 19.54 2.89
N ALA A 85 -17.09 19.72 3.83
CA ALA A 85 -18.13 20.73 3.78
C ALA A 85 -18.26 21.37 5.18
N ALA A 86 -17.52 22.45 5.41
CA ALA A 86 -17.40 23.13 6.70
C ALA A 86 -16.89 22.18 7.80
N ASP A 87 -17.75 21.82 8.75
CA ASP A 87 -17.49 20.97 9.92
C ASP A 87 -17.82 19.49 9.72
N ARG A 88 -18.22 19.12 8.51
CA ARG A 88 -18.64 17.75 8.16
C ARG A 88 -17.93 17.24 6.92
N HIS A 89 -17.91 15.93 6.76
CA HIS A 89 -17.36 15.25 5.60
C HIS A 89 -18.46 14.46 4.90
N ALA A 90 -18.77 14.83 3.65
CA ALA A 90 -19.71 14.11 2.80
C ALA A 90 -19.00 12.93 2.12
N LEU A 91 -19.66 11.78 2.12
CA LEU A 91 -19.16 10.52 1.56
C LEU A 91 -20.07 10.07 0.42
N GLY A 92 -19.49 9.62 -0.68
CA GLY A 92 -20.23 9.11 -1.83
C GLY A 92 -19.43 8.05 -2.58
N LEU A 93 -20.12 7.30 -3.43
CA LEU A 93 -19.51 6.35 -4.36
C LEU A 93 -19.68 6.86 -5.78
N LEU A 94 -18.59 7.06 -6.47
CA LEU A 94 -18.55 7.43 -7.89
C LEU A 94 -18.41 6.17 -8.74
N TYR A 95 -19.11 6.14 -9.87
CA TYR A 95 -19.01 5.08 -10.87
C TYR A 95 -19.32 5.61 -12.28
N PRO A 96 -18.72 5.02 -13.34
CA PRO A 96 -19.03 5.42 -14.71
C PRO A 96 -20.43 4.94 -15.11
N THR A 97 -21.20 5.82 -15.80
CA THR A 97 -22.54 5.51 -16.31
C THR A 97 -22.63 5.59 -17.84
N GLY A 98 -21.52 5.28 -18.54
CA GLY A 98 -21.44 5.45 -19.99
C GLY A 98 -21.13 6.91 -20.37
N PRO A 99 -22.12 7.80 -20.51
CA PRO A 99 -21.82 9.18 -20.91
C PRO A 99 -21.37 10.09 -19.76
N GLY A 100 -21.44 9.64 -18.50
CA GLY A 100 -21.15 10.48 -17.34
C GLY A 100 -20.75 9.72 -16.10
N THR A 101 -20.82 10.42 -14.98
CA THR A 101 -20.50 9.90 -13.65
C THR A 101 -21.79 9.75 -12.85
N GLY A 102 -22.05 8.53 -12.35
CA GLY A 102 -23.03 8.30 -11.31
C GLY A 102 -22.43 8.52 -9.93
N GLU A 103 -23.23 9.08 -9.03
CA GLU A 103 -22.84 9.25 -7.63
C GLU A 103 -23.94 8.71 -6.71
N LEU A 104 -23.55 7.81 -5.81
CA LEU A 104 -24.42 7.30 -4.75
C LEU A 104 -23.96 7.92 -3.43
N PRO A 105 -24.77 8.80 -2.80
CA PRO A 105 -24.43 9.34 -1.50
C PRO A 105 -24.48 8.25 -0.43
N LEU A 106 -23.47 8.22 0.45
CA LEU A 106 -23.38 7.29 1.57
C LEU A 106 -23.77 7.94 2.90
N GLY A 107 -23.74 9.29 2.97
CA GLY A 107 -24.02 10.04 4.18
C GLY A 107 -22.90 11.02 4.55
N THR A 108 -22.96 11.51 5.78
CA THR A 108 -22.00 12.49 6.31
C THR A 108 -21.46 12.05 7.66
N VAL A 109 -20.22 12.42 7.96
CA VAL A 109 -19.59 12.30 9.28
C VAL A 109 -19.29 13.71 9.77
N GLU A 110 -19.79 14.04 10.96
CA GLU A 110 -19.47 15.29 11.65
C GLU A 110 -18.17 15.12 12.42
N ALA A 111 -17.12 15.74 11.92
CA ALA A 111 -15.78 15.71 12.51
C ALA A 111 -14.93 16.84 11.94
N ALA A 112 -14.02 17.39 12.75
CA ALA A 112 -13.07 18.40 12.29
C ALA A 112 -12.09 17.82 11.24
N GLU A 113 -11.68 16.57 11.45
CA GLU A 113 -10.82 15.81 10.55
C GLU A 113 -11.43 14.44 10.28
N LEU A 114 -11.34 13.97 9.04
CA LEU A 114 -11.71 12.60 8.65
C LEU A 114 -10.70 12.08 7.66
N THR A 115 -9.98 11.03 8.02
CA THR A 115 -8.95 10.41 7.18
C THR A 115 -9.45 9.04 6.70
N LEU A 116 -9.56 8.87 5.38
CA LEU A 116 -9.85 7.55 4.80
C LEU A 116 -8.65 6.62 5.03
N LEU A 117 -8.90 5.43 5.53
CA LEU A 117 -7.91 4.37 5.64
C LEU A 117 -7.68 3.69 4.29
N PRO A 118 -6.54 3.01 4.10
CA PRO A 118 -6.35 2.15 2.93
C PRO A 118 -7.51 1.17 2.78
N ALA A 119 -7.87 0.84 1.53
CA ALA A 119 -8.96 -0.10 1.27
C ALA A 119 -8.72 -1.42 2.00
N ALA A 120 -9.78 -1.94 2.65
CA ALA A 120 -9.66 -3.22 3.33
C ALA A 120 -9.30 -4.33 2.33
N PRO A 121 -8.44 -5.31 2.70
CA PRO A 121 -8.00 -6.36 1.80
C PRO A 121 -9.12 -7.20 1.19
N CYS A 122 -10.27 -7.27 1.86
CA CYS A 122 -11.48 -7.88 1.29
C CYS A 122 -12.05 -7.12 0.07
N GLY A 123 -11.50 -5.93 -0.22
CA GLY A 123 -11.84 -5.11 -1.39
C GLY A 123 -13.19 -4.40 -1.36
N SER A 124 -14.04 -4.70 -0.39
CA SER A 124 -15.43 -4.23 -0.35
C SER A 124 -15.74 -3.26 0.77
N ARG A 125 -14.94 -3.23 1.84
CA ARG A 125 -15.16 -2.35 2.99
C ARG A 125 -14.19 -1.18 2.99
N ALA A 126 -14.68 -0.04 3.44
CA ALA A 126 -13.86 1.15 3.63
C ALA A 126 -14.11 1.75 5.01
N TYR A 127 -13.03 2.21 5.62
CA TYR A 127 -13.04 2.79 6.95
C TYR A 127 -12.40 4.17 6.96
N ALA A 128 -12.69 4.95 8.00
CA ALA A 128 -12.08 6.25 8.22
C ALA A 128 -11.83 6.50 9.71
N LEU A 129 -10.81 7.30 10.00
CA LEU A 129 -10.50 7.79 11.33
C LEU A 129 -10.96 9.23 11.48
N ALA A 130 -11.66 9.51 12.58
CA ALA A 130 -12.04 10.86 13.00
C ALA A 130 -11.38 11.15 14.35
N PRO A 131 -10.19 11.79 14.39
CA PRO A 131 -9.56 12.19 15.64
C PRO A 131 -10.39 13.25 16.35
N GLY A 132 -10.65 13.03 17.65
CA GLY A 132 -11.21 13.99 18.59
C GLY A 132 -10.14 14.51 19.54
N GLU A 133 -10.58 15.16 20.64
CA GLU A 133 -9.68 15.72 21.64
C GLU A 133 -8.97 14.65 22.49
N ARG A 134 -9.69 13.58 22.86
CA ARG A 134 -9.19 12.54 23.78
C ARG A 134 -9.23 11.13 23.18
N SER A 135 -10.00 10.97 22.13
CA SER A 135 -10.19 9.66 21.47
C SER A 135 -10.28 9.85 19.97
N THR A 136 -10.10 8.76 19.25
CA THR A 136 -10.29 8.68 17.80
C THR A 136 -11.40 7.71 17.51
N VAL A 137 -12.40 8.14 16.75
CA VAL A 137 -13.51 7.29 16.33
C VAL A 137 -13.14 6.61 15.00
N LEU A 138 -13.26 5.30 14.96
CA LEU A 138 -13.15 4.49 13.74
C LEU A 138 -14.54 4.30 13.13
N TRP A 139 -14.71 4.77 11.91
CA TRP A 139 -15.96 4.71 11.16
C TRP A 139 -15.88 3.64 10.06
N LEU A 140 -16.92 2.80 9.94
CA LEU A 140 -17.20 2.07 8.71
C LEU A 140 -17.96 3.02 7.77
N VAL A 141 -17.32 3.43 6.68
CA VAL A 141 -17.90 4.43 5.74
C VAL A 141 -18.49 3.78 4.50
N HIS A 142 -18.12 2.53 4.20
CA HIS A 142 -18.75 1.72 3.16
C HIS A 142 -18.68 0.23 3.56
N ASP A 143 -19.81 -0.45 3.46
CA ASP A 143 -19.93 -1.90 3.61
C ASP A 143 -20.43 -2.51 2.28
N GLY A 144 -19.51 -3.02 1.48
CA GLY A 144 -19.82 -3.57 0.15
C GLY A 144 -20.62 -4.85 0.16
N HIS A 145 -20.83 -5.45 1.31
CA HIS A 145 -21.66 -6.63 1.45
C HIS A 145 -23.10 -6.20 1.71
N ARG A 146 -24.03 -6.59 0.85
CA ARG A 146 -25.41 -6.74 1.28
C ARG A 146 -25.39 -7.69 2.48
N SER A 147 -25.88 -7.24 3.63
CA SER A 147 -26.00 -8.09 4.83
C SER A 147 -26.49 -9.48 4.43
N PRO A 148 -25.83 -10.57 4.86
CA PRO A 148 -26.31 -11.94 4.59
C PRO A 148 -27.68 -12.20 5.20
N VAL A 149 -28.15 -11.33 6.12
CA VAL A 149 -29.47 -11.42 6.74
C VAL A 149 -30.44 -10.51 5.97
N PRO A 150 -31.45 -11.05 5.26
CA PRO A 150 -32.48 -10.25 4.60
C PRO A 150 -33.15 -9.32 5.61
N GLY A 151 -33.12 -8.01 5.34
CA GLY A 151 -33.75 -6.99 6.18
C GLY A 151 -32.82 -6.23 7.13
N GLN A 152 -31.56 -6.63 7.32
CA GLN A 152 -30.57 -5.83 8.02
C GLN A 152 -29.76 -4.99 7.02
N VAL A 153 -30.20 -3.80 6.75
CA VAL A 153 -29.38 -2.78 6.08
C VAL A 153 -28.55 -2.11 7.15
N ARG A 154 -27.25 -2.38 7.17
CA ARG A 154 -26.34 -1.63 8.03
C ARG A 154 -26.28 -0.20 7.51
N THR A 155 -26.78 0.75 8.29
CA THR A 155 -26.70 2.16 7.93
C THR A 155 -25.24 2.58 7.97
N VAL A 156 -24.68 3.06 6.89
CA VAL A 156 -23.36 3.67 6.83
C VAL A 156 -23.50 5.17 6.61
N PRO A 157 -22.63 6.01 7.17
CA PRO A 157 -21.50 5.70 8.05
C PRO A 157 -21.91 5.20 9.44
N ALA A 158 -21.15 4.27 10.01
CA ALA A 158 -21.41 3.72 11.34
C ALA A 158 -20.12 3.72 12.19
N CYS A 159 -20.23 4.13 13.45
CA CYS A 159 -19.15 3.99 14.43
C CYS A 159 -18.87 2.50 14.68
N VAL A 160 -17.61 2.09 14.57
CA VAL A 160 -17.14 0.71 14.81
C VAL A 160 -16.46 0.62 16.15
N ALA A 161 -15.60 1.60 16.48
CA ALA A 161 -14.85 1.64 17.71
C ALA A 161 -14.50 3.09 18.08
N GLU A 162 -14.35 3.32 19.35
CA GLU A 162 -13.74 4.52 19.91
C GLU A 162 -12.44 4.12 20.61
N ILE A 163 -11.33 4.70 20.20
CA ILE A 163 -9.98 4.36 20.63
C ILE A 163 -9.41 5.56 21.37
N GLU A 164 -8.91 5.34 22.58
CA GLU A 164 -8.29 6.39 23.38
C GLU A 164 -7.10 7.01 22.64
N GLY A 165 -6.89 8.32 22.80
CA GLY A 165 -5.80 9.06 22.18
C GLY A 165 -6.02 9.40 20.71
N ARG A 166 -5.00 10.00 20.12
CA ARG A 166 -4.98 10.36 18.70
C ARG A 166 -4.43 9.21 17.87
N CYS A 167 -5.27 8.61 17.03
CA CYS A 167 -4.85 7.56 16.12
C CYS A 167 -4.55 8.09 14.72
N THR A 168 -3.47 7.56 14.12
CA THR A 168 -3.03 7.83 12.76
C THR A 168 -2.59 6.53 12.09
N GLY A 169 -2.15 6.60 10.83
CA GLY A 169 -1.71 5.44 10.09
C GLY A 169 -2.88 4.62 9.53
N GLY A 170 -2.80 3.33 9.65
CA GLY A 170 -3.78 2.36 9.14
C GLY A 170 -3.12 1.34 8.24
N VAL A 171 -2.78 0.18 8.80
CA VAL A 171 -2.15 -0.94 8.10
C VAL A 171 -2.92 -2.21 8.41
N TRP A 172 -3.34 -2.92 7.36
CA TRP A 172 -4.03 -4.19 7.51
C TRP A 172 -3.06 -5.31 7.84
N LEU A 173 -3.39 -6.11 8.87
CA LEU A 173 -2.54 -7.20 9.35
C LEU A 173 -2.97 -8.57 8.82
N ASP A 174 -4.15 -8.67 8.24
CA ASP A 174 -4.69 -9.90 7.66
C ASP A 174 -5.48 -9.64 6.37
N ARG A 175 -5.67 -10.68 5.56
CA ARG A 175 -6.38 -10.59 4.27
C ARG A 175 -7.90 -10.47 4.40
N THR A 176 -8.46 -10.77 5.56
CA THR A 176 -9.92 -10.70 5.77
C THR A 176 -10.38 -9.28 6.08
N GLY A 177 -9.43 -8.39 6.45
CA GLY A 177 -9.73 -7.03 6.88
C GLY A 177 -10.36 -7.00 8.29
N ARG A 178 -9.99 -7.96 9.13
CA ARG A 178 -10.40 -8.05 10.53
C ARG A 178 -9.47 -7.26 11.45
N LEU A 179 -8.15 -7.45 11.29
CA LEU A 179 -7.16 -6.83 12.14
C LEU A 179 -6.56 -5.59 11.47
N LEU A 180 -6.74 -4.43 12.11
CA LEU A 180 -6.23 -3.15 11.67
C LEU A 180 -5.18 -2.65 12.66
N ALA A 181 -3.97 -2.35 12.20
CA ALA A 181 -2.96 -1.67 13.00
C ALA A 181 -3.12 -0.16 12.87
N LEU A 182 -3.07 0.55 14.00
CA LEU A 182 -3.10 2.01 14.10
C LEU A 182 -1.95 2.50 14.98
N ASP A 183 -1.41 3.66 14.63
CA ASP A 183 -0.44 4.37 15.48
C ASP A 183 -1.23 5.25 16.46
N GLN A 184 -1.26 4.84 17.72
CA GLN A 184 -1.95 5.52 18.81
C GLN A 184 -0.97 6.43 19.56
N GLU A 185 -1.31 7.68 19.68
CA GLU A 185 -0.57 8.68 20.49
C GLU A 185 -1.31 8.92 21.80
N LEU A 186 -0.62 8.62 22.91
CA LEU A 186 -1.04 8.88 24.28
C LEU A 186 0.11 9.56 25.02
N ASP A 187 -0.17 10.61 25.77
CA ASP A 187 0.80 11.35 26.60
C ASP A 187 2.09 11.73 25.84
N GLY A 188 1.94 12.10 24.56
CA GLY A 188 3.07 12.48 23.70
C GLY A 188 3.94 11.31 23.24
N ARG A 189 3.51 10.05 23.46
CA ARG A 189 4.17 8.83 22.97
C ARG A 189 3.30 8.14 21.94
N THR A 190 3.91 7.71 20.85
CA THR A 190 3.23 6.95 19.81
C THR A 190 3.60 5.48 19.92
N LYS A 191 2.58 4.63 20.02
CA LYS A 191 2.70 3.16 19.97
C LYS A 191 1.78 2.61 18.89
N THR A 192 2.11 1.46 18.31
CA THR A 192 1.20 0.81 17.40
C THR A 192 0.33 -0.19 18.15
N VAL A 193 -0.98 -0.10 17.92
CA VAL A 193 -2.00 -1.02 18.47
C VAL A 193 -2.70 -1.77 17.35
N ALA A 194 -3.20 -2.96 17.66
CA ALA A 194 -4.06 -3.73 16.77
C ALA A 194 -5.51 -3.59 17.24
N VAL A 195 -6.41 -3.33 16.30
CA VAL A 195 -7.85 -3.20 16.50
C VAL A 195 -8.54 -4.38 15.84
N ASP A 196 -9.26 -5.22 16.62
CA ASP A 196 -10.03 -6.35 16.12
C ASP A 196 -11.46 -5.92 15.79
N LEU A 197 -11.77 -5.77 14.51
CA LEU A 197 -13.05 -5.26 14.03
C LEU A 197 -14.19 -6.28 14.20
N GLU A 198 -13.89 -7.57 14.30
CA GLU A 198 -14.90 -8.60 14.56
C GLU A 198 -15.26 -8.71 16.05
N ARG A 199 -14.38 -8.20 16.91
CA ARG A 199 -14.61 -8.14 18.37
C ARG A 199 -15.07 -6.76 18.84
N GLY A 200 -15.78 -6.03 17.99
CA GLY A 200 -16.33 -4.70 18.34
C GLY A 200 -15.26 -3.63 18.53
N GLY A 201 -14.10 -3.77 17.90
CA GLY A 201 -13.01 -2.81 17.99
C GLY A 201 -12.12 -2.99 19.23
N GLU A 202 -12.01 -4.23 19.75
CA GLU A 202 -11.07 -4.53 20.84
C GLU A 202 -9.65 -4.09 20.45
N VAL A 203 -9.04 -3.28 21.33
CA VAL A 203 -7.69 -2.72 21.12
C VAL A 203 -6.68 -3.52 21.92
N SER A 204 -5.58 -3.92 21.30
CA SER A 204 -4.47 -4.61 21.94
C SER A 204 -3.12 -4.02 21.51
N PRO A 205 -2.11 -4.00 22.40
CA PRO A 205 -0.76 -3.58 22.04
C PRO A 205 -0.19 -4.45 20.92
N LEU A 206 0.41 -3.83 19.89
CA LEU A 206 1.07 -4.54 18.78
C LEU A 206 2.58 -4.30 18.77
N LEU A 207 2.99 -3.04 18.80
CA LEU A 207 4.39 -2.66 18.68
C LEU A 207 4.75 -1.67 19.80
N GLN A 208 5.56 -2.14 20.74
CA GLN A 208 6.11 -1.37 21.87
C GLN A 208 7.53 -1.85 22.12
N ILE A 209 8.52 -1.20 21.47
CA ILE A 209 9.92 -1.65 21.53
C ILE A 209 10.54 -1.29 22.88
N THR A 210 10.38 -0.04 23.31
CA THR A 210 10.68 0.39 24.67
C THR A 210 9.53 1.24 25.20
N GLU A 211 9.45 1.47 26.50
CA GLU A 211 8.43 2.33 27.10
C GLU A 211 8.49 3.75 26.54
N GLU A 212 9.69 4.28 26.36
CA GLU A 212 9.96 5.67 25.98
C GLU A 212 9.96 5.93 24.47
N SER A 213 10.08 4.90 23.64
CA SER A 213 10.19 5.05 22.18
C SER A 213 8.87 5.42 21.53
N ASN A 214 8.98 6.06 20.36
CA ASN A 214 7.88 6.22 19.42
C ASN A 214 7.97 5.13 18.38
N ASP A 215 6.95 4.29 18.29
CA ASP A 215 6.94 3.08 17.47
C ASP A 215 5.75 3.14 16.51
N ARG A 216 6.02 3.24 15.20
CA ARG A 216 5.02 3.37 14.14
C ARG A 216 5.11 2.23 13.15
N LEU A 217 3.99 1.65 12.78
CA LEU A 217 3.93 0.66 11.71
C LEU A 217 3.67 1.35 10.38
N LEU A 218 4.57 1.18 9.42
CA LEU A 218 4.50 1.83 8.11
C LEU A 218 3.89 0.92 7.04
N LEU A 219 4.16 -0.39 7.12
CA LEU A 219 3.74 -1.36 6.12
C LEU A 219 3.69 -2.76 6.73
N ALA A 220 2.73 -3.58 6.32
CA ALA A 220 2.69 -5.00 6.65
C ALA A 220 2.36 -5.82 5.39
N ASP A 221 2.90 -7.02 5.31
CA ASP A 221 2.43 -8.04 4.38
C ASP A 221 1.56 -9.05 5.12
N PRO A 222 0.26 -9.11 4.81
CA PRO A 222 -0.66 -10.05 5.46
C PRO A 222 -0.33 -11.53 5.22
N ASP A 223 0.45 -11.87 4.19
CA ASP A 223 0.80 -13.26 3.86
C ASP A 223 1.97 -13.79 4.67
N SER A 224 3.06 -13.05 4.69
CA SER A 224 4.28 -13.45 5.39
C SER A 224 4.33 -12.96 6.83
N GLY A 225 3.47 -12.00 7.19
CA GLY A 225 3.54 -11.30 8.46
C GLY A 225 4.73 -10.32 8.55
N LEU A 226 5.41 -10.01 7.45
CA LEU A 226 6.48 -9.01 7.45
C LEU A 226 5.92 -7.66 7.88
N LEU A 227 6.56 -7.04 8.86
CA LEU A 227 6.29 -5.69 9.35
C LEU A 227 7.47 -4.79 9.02
N VAL A 228 7.20 -3.62 8.42
CA VAL A 228 8.16 -2.53 8.26
C VAL A 228 7.71 -1.37 9.14
N LEU A 229 8.58 -0.92 10.00
CA LEU A 229 8.26 0.03 11.06
C LEU A 229 9.30 1.15 11.15
N ARG A 230 8.95 2.17 11.91
CA ARG A 230 9.84 3.27 12.30
C ARG A 230 9.85 3.39 13.81
N SER A 231 11.04 3.57 14.39
CA SER A 231 11.19 3.74 15.83
C SER A 231 12.44 4.53 16.17
N ASP A 232 12.37 5.26 17.28
CA ASP A 232 13.49 5.98 17.88
C ASP A 232 14.12 5.21 19.06
N ALA A 233 13.72 3.96 19.30
CA ALA A 233 14.24 3.11 20.38
C ALA A 233 15.78 2.92 20.36
N ALA A 234 16.40 3.07 19.20
CA ALA A 234 17.86 3.04 19.04
C ALA A 234 18.55 4.39 19.33
N GLY A 235 17.84 5.36 19.93
CA GLY A 235 18.31 6.71 20.26
C GLY A 235 18.10 7.74 19.14
N HIS A 236 17.67 7.33 17.98
CA HIS A 236 17.26 8.20 16.85
C HIS A 236 16.30 7.46 15.94
N ASP A 237 15.53 8.21 15.16
CA ASP A 237 14.51 7.68 14.26
C ASP A 237 15.12 6.78 13.17
N ARG A 238 14.69 5.51 13.12
CA ARG A 238 15.19 4.49 12.19
C ARG A 238 14.08 3.62 11.64
N LEU A 239 14.30 3.13 10.43
CA LEU A 239 13.49 2.05 9.85
C LEU A 239 13.96 0.71 10.41
N GLY A 240 12.98 -0.09 10.83
CA GLY A 240 13.16 -1.45 11.29
C GLY A 240 12.20 -2.42 10.62
N TRP A 241 12.38 -3.69 10.91
CA TRP A 241 11.47 -4.74 10.47
C TRP A 241 11.35 -5.85 11.51
N GLY A 242 10.24 -6.54 11.45
CA GLY A 242 9.92 -7.69 12.28
C GLY A 242 8.92 -8.59 11.58
N VAL A 243 8.49 -9.65 12.25
CA VAL A 243 7.49 -10.59 11.75
C VAL A 243 6.37 -10.71 12.77
N LEU A 244 5.14 -10.52 12.33
CA LEU A 244 3.94 -10.62 13.15
C LEU A 244 3.85 -12.00 13.81
N GLY A 245 3.62 -12.02 15.13
CA GLY A 245 3.55 -13.26 15.91
C GLY A 245 4.89 -13.92 16.19
N SER A 246 6.01 -13.34 15.76
CA SER A 246 7.36 -13.84 16.09
C SER A 246 7.83 -13.32 17.43
N ALA A 247 8.53 -14.18 18.19
CA ALA A 247 9.24 -13.79 19.41
C ALA A 247 10.61 -13.14 19.15
N LEU A 248 11.03 -13.04 17.88
CA LEU A 248 12.32 -12.44 17.52
C LEU A 248 12.24 -10.91 17.66
N PRO A 249 13.32 -10.27 18.14
CA PRO A 249 13.35 -8.82 18.27
C PRO A 249 13.31 -8.11 16.92
N VAL A 250 12.77 -6.89 16.93
CA VAL A 250 12.82 -5.98 15.79
C VAL A 250 14.28 -5.72 15.39
N ARG A 251 14.55 -5.72 14.10
CA ARG A 251 15.87 -5.49 13.53
C ARG A 251 15.90 -4.14 12.83
N PHE A 252 17.01 -3.40 13.02
CA PHE A 252 17.25 -2.08 12.42
C PHE A 252 18.46 -2.17 11.47
N PRO A 253 18.23 -2.48 10.16
CA PRO A 253 19.31 -2.62 9.20
C PRO A 253 20.02 -1.29 8.93
N GLU A 254 21.37 -1.28 8.96
CA GLU A 254 22.16 -0.08 8.63
C GLU A 254 21.98 0.34 7.16
N CYS A 255 21.70 -0.59 6.26
CA CYS A 255 21.48 -0.28 4.85
C CYS A 255 20.21 0.56 4.59
N LEU A 256 19.28 0.65 5.55
CA LEU A 256 18.11 1.52 5.48
C LEU A 256 18.36 2.90 6.11
N ARG A 257 19.58 3.18 6.54
CA ARG A 257 19.98 4.49 7.05
C ARG A 257 20.69 5.26 5.95
N LEU A 258 20.02 6.22 5.36
CA LEU A 258 20.60 7.17 4.41
C LEU A 258 20.67 8.54 5.08
N PRO A 259 21.89 9.09 5.32
CA PRO A 259 22.05 10.33 6.10
C PRO A 259 21.38 11.55 5.43
N ASP A 260 21.38 11.60 4.10
CA ASP A 260 20.95 12.77 3.33
C ASP A 260 19.68 12.50 2.49
N ALA A 261 18.91 11.45 2.86
CA ALA A 261 17.69 11.11 2.15
C ALA A 261 16.61 10.53 3.07
N ALA A 262 15.36 10.86 2.77
CA ALA A 262 14.21 10.28 3.44
C ALA A 262 13.74 9.00 2.71
N LEU A 263 13.63 7.90 3.46
CA LEU A 263 13.09 6.63 2.97
C LEU A 263 11.65 6.46 3.42
N ARG A 264 10.75 6.15 2.47
CA ARG A 264 9.34 5.88 2.72
C ARG A 264 8.94 4.57 2.05
N PRO A 265 8.62 3.49 2.79
CA PRO A 265 8.11 2.27 2.21
C PRO A 265 6.72 2.52 1.63
N PHE A 266 6.39 1.93 0.47
CA PHE A 266 5.08 2.11 -0.14
C PHE A 266 4.45 0.83 -0.67
N ALA A 267 5.22 -0.23 -0.89
CA ALA A 267 4.69 -1.52 -1.36
C ALA A 267 5.55 -2.68 -0.87
N VAL A 268 4.92 -3.83 -0.62
CA VAL A 268 5.57 -5.08 -0.25
C VAL A 268 5.13 -6.19 -1.20
N GLN A 269 6.06 -7.09 -1.56
CA GLN A 269 5.78 -8.24 -2.41
C GLN A 269 4.93 -9.26 -1.66
N PRO A 270 3.73 -9.60 -2.17
CA PRO A 270 2.84 -10.57 -1.53
C PRO A 270 3.29 -12.01 -1.80
N GLY A 271 2.69 -12.96 -1.07
CA GLY A 271 2.81 -14.38 -1.37
C GLY A 271 4.02 -15.10 -0.81
N GLN A 272 4.88 -14.43 -0.01
CA GLN A 272 6.08 -15.04 0.59
C GLN A 272 5.78 -15.64 1.99
N ALA A 273 4.72 -16.44 2.10
CA ALA A 273 4.17 -16.87 3.39
C ALA A 273 5.14 -17.58 4.34
N LEU A 274 6.11 -18.34 3.80
CA LEU A 274 7.08 -19.10 4.59
C LEU A 274 8.43 -18.42 4.73
N ALA A 275 8.67 -17.31 4.04
CA ALA A 275 9.95 -16.64 4.00
C ALA A 275 9.78 -15.11 4.01
N PRO A 276 9.33 -14.52 5.15
CA PRO A 276 9.10 -13.08 5.25
C PRO A 276 10.35 -12.25 4.91
N GLU A 277 11.54 -12.78 5.20
CA GLU A 277 12.82 -12.15 4.86
C GLU A 277 13.11 -12.11 3.35
N SER A 278 12.41 -12.88 2.54
CA SER A 278 12.51 -12.87 1.08
C SER A 278 11.57 -11.86 0.42
N SER A 279 10.55 -11.36 1.14
CA SER A 279 9.61 -10.37 0.62
C SER A 279 10.32 -9.08 0.24
N ALA A 280 10.13 -8.63 -1.00
CA ALA A 280 10.69 -7.36 -1.45
C ALA A 280 9.84 -6.19 -0.95
N VAL A 281 10.51 -5.16 -0.45
CA VAL A 281 9.90 -3.89 -0.04
C VAL A 281 10.38 -2.79 -0.99
N ALA A 282 9.44 -2.02 -1.53
CA ALA A 282 9.72 -0.87 -2.35
C ALA A 282 9.69 0.42 -1.52
N PHE A 283 10.67 1.28 -1.73
CA PHE A 283 10.84 2.56 -1.05
C PHE A 283 10.86 3.71 -2.05
N ARG A 284 10.22 4.79 -1.70
CA ARG A 284 10.54 6.10 -2.26
C ARG A 284 11.71 6.67 -1.46
N ILE A 285 12.73 7.13 -2.19
CA ILE A 285 13.91 7.79 -1.63
C ILE A 285 13.89 9.23 -2.09
N ASP A 286 13.70 10.16 -1.17
CA ASP A 286 13.76 11.59 -1.45
C ASP A 286 15.10 12.14 -0.97
N ALA A 287 15.98 12.48 -1.92
CA ALA A 287 17.28 13.10 -1.70
C ALA A 287 17.30 14.51 -2.29
N VAL A 288 18.31 15.29 -1.93
CA VAL A 288 18.53 16.64 -2.51
C VAL A 288 18.62 16.61 -4.04
N THR A 289 19.17 15.53 -4.59
CA THR A 289 19.35 15.33 -6.05
C THR A 289 18.07 14.86 -6.75
N GLY A 290 16.98 14.64 -6.04
CA GLY A 290 15.71 14.17 -6.57
C GLY A 290 15.17 12.91 -5.94
N THR A 291 14.10 12.37 -6.53
CA THR A 291 13.42 11.17 -6.05
C THR A 291 13.94 9.92 -6.77
N TRP A 292 14.27 8.90 -6.00
CA TRP A 292 14.76 7.59 -6.45
C TRP A 292 13.82 6.48 -5.97
N LEU A 293 13.94 5.32 -6.61
CA LEU A 293 13.29 4.08 -6.18
C LEU A 293 14.27 3.22 -5.39
N GLY A 294 13.87 2.73 -4.23
CA GLY A 294 14.60 1.76 -3.44
C GLY A 294 13.93 0.39 -3.49
N VAL A 295 14.71 -0.68 -3.56
CA VAL A 295 14.24 -2.05 -3.38
C VAL A 295 15.11 -2.75 -2.37
N TRP A 296 14.49 -3.36 -1.37
CA TRP A 296 15.19 -4.05 -0.29
C TRP A 296 14.44 -5.33 0.09
N ARG A 297 15.20 -6.34 0.51
CA ARG A 297 14.70 -7.55 1.16
C ARG A 297 15.41 -7.73 2.50
N PRO A 298 14.70 -8.16 3.56
CA PRO A 298 15.33 -8.42 4.85
C PRO A 298 16.53 -9.40 4.78
N ALA A 299 16.46 -10.39 3.89
CA ALA A 299 17.57 -11.33 3.64
C ALA A 299 18.78 -10.68 2.97
N GLU A 300 18.59 -9.59 2.22
CA GLU A 300 19.66 -8.85 1.54
C GLU A 300 20.16 -7.71 2.43
N ARG A 301 21.44 -7.65 2.72
CA ARG A 301 22.04 -6.63 3.60
C ARG A 301 22.30 -5.30 2.88
N ARG A 302 21.61 -5.03 1.78
CA ARG A 302 21.77 -3.81 1.00
C ARG A 302 20.45 -3.30 0.44
N LEU A 303 20.31 -1.98 0.38
CA LEU A 303 19.26 -1.30 -0.34
C LEU A 303 19.72 -1.07 -1.79
N ARG A 304 18.97 -1.58 -2.75
CA ARG A 304 19.20 -1.27 -4.18
C ARG A 304 18.52 0.02 -4.51
N GLN A 305 19.27 0.97 -5.05
CA GLN A 305 18.76 2.24 -5.52
C GLN A 305 18.66 2.20 -7.05
N LEU A 306 17.49 2.56 -7.57
CA LEU A 306 17.18 2.56 -8.98
C LEU A 306 16.68 3.95 -9.39
N PRO A 307 16.95 4.42 -10.62
CA PRO A 307 16.36 5.65 -11.09
C PRO A 307 14.84 5.52 -11.15
N ALA A 308 14.14 6.53 -10.65
CA ALA A 308 12.69 6.58 -10.73
C ALA A 308 12.22 6.66 -12.20
N PRO A 309 11.19 5.91 -12.61
CA PRO A 309 10.63 6.05 -13.95
C PRO A 309 10.13 7.48 -14.19
N ARG A 310 10.28 7.96 -15.41
CA ARG A 310 9.82 9.31 -15.77
C ARG A 310 8.31 9.43 -15.57
N GLY A 311 7.88 10.46 -14.83
CA GLY A 311 6.48 10.71 -14.54
C GLY A 311 5.89 9.76 -13.50
N TRP A 312 6.71 9.01 -12.78
CA TRP A 312 6.23 8.16 -11.68
C TRP A 312 5.45 9.00 -10.67
N LEU A 313 4.27 8.53 -10.31
CA LEU A 313 3.48 9.07 -9.21
C LEU A 313 4.12 8.61 -7.90
N ALA A 314 5.13 9.36 -7.47
CA ALA A 314 6.12 8.94 -6.49
C ALA A 314 5.49 8.51 -5.16
N GLY A 315 5.92 7.35 -4.65
CA GLY A 315 5.38 6.74 -3.44
C GLY A 315 4.15 5.87 -3.68
N THR A 316 3.82 5.57 -4.94
CA THR A 316 2.71 4.68 -5.32
C THR A 316 3.21 3.56 -6.20
N GLY A 317 2.75 2.34 -5.95
CA GLY A 317 3.10 1.16 -6.73
C GLY A 317 2.55 -0.10 -6.10
N LEU A 318 2.65 -1.20 -6.82
CA LEU A 318 2.23 -2.51 -6.35
C LEU A 318 3.22 -3.58 -6.82
N TRP A 319 3.40 -4.62 -5.99
CA TRP A 319 4.12 -5.81 -6.33
C TRP A 319 3.16 -6.90 -6.80
N THR A 320 3.58 -7.65 -7.81
CA THR A 320 2.98 -8.94 -8.12
C THR A 320 3.65 -10.05 -7.30
N ALA A 321 3.00 -11.20 -7.16
CA ALA A 321 3.54 -12.33 -6.38
C ALA A 321 4.86 -12.88 -6.98
N ASP A 322 5.00 -12.83 -8.30
CA ASP A 322 6.19 -13.22 -9.06
C ASP A 322 7.33 -12.19 -9.03
N GLY A 323 7.16 -11.09 -8.29
CA GLY A 323 8.21 -10.10 -8.04
C GLY A 323 8.36 -9.02 -9.10
N GLU A 324 7.36 -8.80 -9.95
CA GLU A 324 7.30 -7.61 -10.80
C GLU A 324 6.79 -6.42 -9.99
N LEU A 325 7.53 -5.32 -9.99
CA LEU A 325 7.09 -4.06 -9.41
C LEU A 325 6.44 -3.18 -10.49
N ARG A 326 5.20 -2.78 -10.25
CA ARG A 326 4.39 -1.94 -11.15
C ARG A 326 4.25 -0.54 -10.56
N LEU A 327 4.65 0.47 -11.33
CA LEU A 327 4.72 1.86 -10.89
C LEU A 327 3.85 2.74 -11.80
N PRO A 328 2.74 3.31 -11.30
CA PRO A 328 1.92 4.23 -12.06
C PRO A 328 2.70 5.47 -12.47
N CYS A 329 2.56 5.89 -13.72
CA CYS A 329 3.26 7.04 -14.25
C CYS A 329 2.37 7.88 -15.19
N VAL A 330 2.65 9.17 -15.22
CA VAL A 330 1.96 10.15 -16.05
C VAL A 330 2.99 11.00 -16.79
N THR A 331 2.88 11.06 -18.09
CA THR A 331 3.65 11.98 -18.93
C THR A 331 2.73 12.61 -19.97
N PRO A 332 3.09 13.71 -20.61
CA PRO A 332 2.28 14.30 -21.70
C PRO A 332 1.98 13.31 -22.83
N ALA A 333 2.90 12.38 -23.11
CA ALA A 333 2.72 11.36 -24.15
C ALA A 333 1.95 10.12 -23.65
N VAL A 334 1.91 9.89 -22.34
CA VAL A 334 1.25 8.72 -21.71
C VAL A 334 0.53 9.21 -20.46
N PRO A 335 -0.70 9.70 -20.59
CA PRO A 335 -1.47 10.27 -19.46
C PRO A 335 -1.90 9.23 -18.43
N CYS A 336 -1.90 7.94 -18.80
CA CYS A 336 -2.16 6.80 -17.92
C CYS A 336 -1.18 5.69 -18.28
N GLY A 337 -0.14 5.49 -17.49
CA GLY A 337 0.93 4.53 -17.75
C GLY A 337 1.27 3.69 -16.53
N LEU A 338 1.88 2.53 -16.78
CA LEU A 338 2.35 1.62 -15.75
C LEU A 338 3.76 1.14 -16.14
N ALA A 339 4.78 1.71 -15.50
CA ALA A 339 6.15 1.22 -15.66
C ALA A 339 6.29 -0.11 -14.92
N ARG A 340 6.93 -1.09 -15.57
CA ARG A 340 7.13 -2.45 -15.03
C ARG A 340 8.61 -2.71 -14.82
N LEU A 341 8.96 -3.10 -13.62
CA LEU A 341 10.30 -3.50 -13.24
C LEU A 341 10.28 -5.01 -12.95
N PRO A 342 10.93 -5.82 -13.79
CA PRO A 342 10.89 -7.27 -13.64
C PRO A 342 11.64 -7.73 -12.38
N ALA A 343 11.35 -8.95 -11.93
CA ALA A 343 11.97 -9.58 -10.78
C ALA A 343 13.51 -9.58 -10.85
N SER A 344 14.08 -9.81 -12.04
CA SER A 344 15.54 -9.75 -12.25
C SER A 344 16.14 -8.39 -11.97
N ALA A 345 15.47 -7.29 -12.35
CA ALA A 345 15.92 -5.94 -12.05
C ALA A 345 15.79 -5.60 -10.56
N THR A 346 14.83 -6.21 -9.88
CA THR A 346 14.57 -6.05 -8.45
C THR A 346 15.35 -7.02 -7.59
N GLY A 347 16.12 -7.97 -8.19
CA GLY A 347 17.01 -8.90 -7.51
C GLY A 347 16.35 -10.19 -7.01
N ALA A 348 15.13 -10.52 -7.45
CA ALA A 348 14.58 -11.84 -7.25
C ALA A 348 15.45 -12.86 -8.00
N ARG A 349 16.05 -13.83 -7.29
CA ARG A 349 16.70 -14.97 -7.94
C ARG A 349 15.58 -15.83 -8.52
N SER A 350 15.59 -16.04 -9.84
CA SER A 350 14.85 -17.13 -10.44
C SER A 350 15.41 -18.44 -9.85
N GLN A 351 14.56 -19.28 -9.25
CA GLN A 351 14.96 -20.57 -8.68
C GLN A 351 15.28 -21.62 -9.78
N GLU A 352 15.44 -21.22 -11.04
CA GLU A 352 15.61 -22.10 -12.20
C GLU A 352 17.05 -22.15 -12.76
N GLU A 353 18.10 -21.82 -11.98
CA GLU A 353 19.47 -22.08 -12.44
C GLU A 353 20.22 -22.93 -11.41
N SER A 354 19.85 -24.21 -11.32
CA SER A 354 20.65 -25.23 -10.64
C SER A 354 20.39 -26.62 -11.25
N GLU A 355 20.65 -26.78 -12.54
CA GLU A 355 20.97 -28.08 -13.15
C GLU A 355 21.91 -27.83 -14.35
N GLU A 356 23.19 -27.53 -14.04
CA GLU A 356 24.26 -27.81 -14.99
C GLU A 356 24.62 -29.28 -14.88
N PRO A 357 24.63 -30.05 -15.96
CA PRO A 357 25.15 -31.43 -15.92
C PRO A 357 26.65 -31.38 -15.79
N VAL A 358 27.14 -32.01 -14.72
CA VAL A 358 28.56 -32.30 -14.52
C VAL A 358 29.02 -33.26 -15.59
N ASP A 359 29.77 -32.78 -16.57
CA ASP A 359 30.52 -33.63 -17.48
C ASP A 359 31.92 -33.88 -16.93
N ALA A 360 32.31 -35.14 -16.92
CA ALA A 360 33.47 -35.67 -16.26
C ALA A 360 34.79 -35.39 -17.07
N PRO A 361 35.95 -35.47 -16.41
CA PRO A 361 37.22 -34.98 -16.97
C PRO A 361 37.90 -35.98 -17.91
N SER A 362 38.49 -35.47 -18.99
CA SER A 362 39.56 -36.18 -19.71
C SER A 362 40.87 -35.47 -19.50
N ALA A 363 41.81 -36.24 -18.93
CA ALA A 363 43.22 -35.91 -18.77
C ALA A 363 43.96 -35.90 -20.12
N GLU A 364 44.91 -34.98 -20.32
CA GLU A 364 46.27 -35.35 -20.75
C GLU A 364 47.22 -34.14 -20.75
N ALA A 365 48.49 -34.46 -20.61
CA ALA A 365 49.59 -33.82 -20.01
C ALA A 365 50.43 -32.79 -20.82
N GLY A 366 51.05 -31.88 -20.08
CA GLY A 366 52.43 -31.47 -20.06
C GLY A 366 53.03 -30.53 -21.13
N PRO A 367 54.28 -29.99 -20.93
CA PRO A 367 54.62 -28.82 -20.14
C PRO A 367 55.38 -27.73 -20.94
N GLY A 368 55.53 -26.52 -20.43
CA GLY A 368 56.52 -25.54 -20.95
C GLY A 368 56.36 -24.10 -20.50
N ALA A 369 57.19 -23.75 -19.54
CA ALA A 369 57.96 -22.53 -19.27
C ALA A 369 57.56 -21.16 -19.92
N ASP A 370 57.40 -20.13 -19.13
CA ASP A 370 58.23 -18.94 -18.88
C ASP A 370 57.40 -17.68 -18.59
N ALA A 371 57.69 -17.03 -17.48
CA ALA A 371 57.23 -15.69 -17.11
C ALA A 371 58.08 -14.63 -17.85
N PRO A 372 57.71 -13.32 -17.91
CA PRO A 372 57.42 -12.47 -16.75
C PRO A 372 56.31 -11.42 -16.95
N ALA A 373 55.85 -10.85 -15.85
CA ALA A 373 55.00 -9.65 -15.77
C ALA A 373 55.75 -8.37 -16.22
N PRO A 374 55.04 -7.25 -16.58
CA PRO A 374 54.60 -6.33 -15.54
C PRO A 374 53.28 -5.54 -15.77
N ALA A 375 52.73 -5.10 -14.65
CA ALA A 375 52.05 -3.83 -14.35
C ALA A 375 51.12 -3.12 -15.40
N GLY A 376 49.87 -2.86 -14.96
CA GLY A 376 49.01 -1.88 -15.61
C GLY A 376 47.57 -1.99 -15.14
N ALA A 377 47.25 -1.33 -14.02
CA ALA A 377 45.88 -1.18 -13.55
C ALA A 377 45.06 -0.34 -14.52
N LEU A 378 44.00 -0.90 -15.10
CA LEU A 378 42.91 -0.17 -15.74
C LEU A 378 41.58 -0.65 -15.15
N VAL A 379 40.93 0.29 -14.48
CA VAL A 379 39.55 0.18 -13.97
C VAL A 379 38.61 0.07 -15.18
N PRO A 380 37.74 -0.94 -15.29
CA PRO A 380 36.72 -0.94 -16.32
C PRO A 380 35.57 0.00 -15.92
N ALA A 381 35.32 0.96 -16.81
CA ALA A 381 34.19 1.85 -16.78
C ALA A 381 32.87 1.06 -16.72
N GLY A 382 31.95 1.53 -15.87
CA GLY A 382 30.63 0.95 -15.67
C GLY A 382 29.84 0.85 -16.96
N VAL A 383 29.22 -0.30 -17.17
CA VAL A 383 28.24 -0.55 -18.20
C VAL A 383 27.00 0.30 -17.91
N PRO A 384 26.49 1.11 -18.85
CA PRO A 384 25.27 1.89 -18.63
C PRO A 384 24.07 0.93 -18.51
N ALA A 385 23.32 1.10 -17.42
CA ALA A 385 22.07 0.39 -17.19
C ALA A 385 21.11 0.64 -18.38
N ARG A 386 20.55 -0.42 -18.96
CA ARG A 386 19.55 -0.35 -20.01
C ARG A 386 18.33 0.43 -19.47
N PRO A 387 17.79 1.39 -20.24
CA PRO A 387 16.60 2.13 -19.85
C PRO A 387 15.38 1.18 -19.79
N ALA A 388 14.50 1.45 -18.83
CA ALA A 388 13.22 0.75 -18.69
C ALA A 388 12.47 0.72 -20.04
N ARG A 389 11.96 -0.45 -20.42
CA ARG A 389 11.31 -0.66 -21.71
C ARG A 389 9.92 -0.02 -21.66
N TRP A 390 9.73 1.05 -22.40
CA TRP A 390 8.44 1.68 -22.60
C TRP A 390 7.67 0.95 -23.70
N ILE A 391 6.46 0.47 -23.40
CA ILE A 391 5.53 -0.02 -24.42
C ILE A 391 4.79 1.23 -24.94
N ARG A 392 5.08 1.61 -26.18
CA ARG A 392 4.38 2.68 -26.89
C ARG A 392 3.11 2.07 -27.50
N VAL A 393 1.95 2.55 -27.10
CA VAL A 393 0.68 2.20 -27.70
C VAL A 393 0.39 3.16 -28.87
N PRO A 394 0.13 2.67 -30.09
CA PRO A 394 -0.39 3.52 -31.15
C PRO A 394 -1.85 3.85 -30.87
N SER A 395 -2.18 5.14 -30.85
CA SER A 395 -3.54 5.64 -30.75
C SER A 395 -4.25 5.42 -32.09
N THR A 396 -5.00 4.34 -32.21
CA THR A 396 -5.98 4.16 -33.28
C THR A 396 -7.37 4.22 -32.66
N PRO A 397 -8.28 5.09 -33.16
CA PRO A 397 -9.65 5.12 -32.65
C PRO A 397 -10.38 3.83 -33.06
N PRO A 398 -11.25 3.26 -32.21
CA PRO A 398 -12.01 2.09 -32.56
C PRO A 398 -13.03 2.44 -33.63
N SER A 399 -13.00 1.69 -34.75
CA SER A 399 -14.06 1.66 -35.76
C SER A 399 -15.35 1.15 -35.14
N ALA A 400 -16.40 1.90 -35.34
CA ALA A 400 -17.75 1.56 -34.94
C ALA A 400 -18.17 0.22 -35.60
N THR A 401 -18.37 -0.79 -34.78
CA THR A 401 -19.01 -2.04 -35.19
C THR A 401 -20.43 -2.13 -34.60
N ALA A 402 -21.35 -2.53 -35.45
CA ALA A 402 -22.76 -2.52 -35.33
C ALA A 402 -23.33 -3.11 -34.01
N HIS A 403 -24.33 -2.41 -33.49
CA HIS A 403 -25.23 -2.84 -32.44
C HIS A 403 -25.97 -4.13 -32.82
N THR A 404 -25.76 -5.19 -32.03
CA THR A 404 -26.72 -6.29 -31.94
C THR A 404 -27.48 -6.12 -30.64
N GLN A 405 -28.74 -5.84 -30.75
CA GLN A 405 -29.69 -5.62 -29.65
C GLN A 405 -29.97 -6.93 -28.91
N PRO A 406 -29.93 -6.98 -27.58
CA PRO A 406 -30.33 -8.17 -26.83
C PRO A 406 -31.84 -8.38 -26.88
N PRO A 407 -32.33 -9.63 -26.79
CA PRO A 407 -33.78 -9.94 -26.82
C PRO A 407 -34.49 -9.46 -25.57
N PRO A 408 -35.81 -9.17 -25.69
CA PRO A 408 -36.64 -8.70 -24.59
C PRO A 408 -36.92 -9.79 -23.55
N PRO A 409 -37.20 -9.43 -22.27
CA PRO A 409 -37.54 -10.39 -21.22
C PRO A 409 -38.96 -10.94 -21.41
N PRO A 410 -39.26 -12.17 -20.94
CA PRO A 410 -40.58 -12.76 -21.01
C PRO A 410 -41.60 -12.10 -20.04
N PRO A 411 -42.92 -12.17 -20.32
CA PRO A 411 -43.92 -11.53 -19.53
C PRO A 411 -44.16 -12.23 -18.18
N ALA A 412 -44.44 -11.42 -17.16
CA ALA A 412 -44.88 -11.86 -15.85
C ALA A 412 -46.32 -12.34 -15.90
N ASP A 413 -46.57 -13.59 -15.60
CA ASP A 413 -47.90 -14.08 -15.26
C ASP A 413 -47.95 -14.70 -13.86
N ALA A 414 -49.01 -14.34 -13.21
CA ALA A 414 -49.42 -14.56 -11.87
C ALA A 414 -49.38 -16.04 -11.39
N PHE A 415 -48.99 -16.25 -10.15
CA PHE A 415 -49.57 -17.30 -9.32
C PHE A 415 -49.86 -16.79 -7.90
N THR A 416 -51.16 -16.79 -7.63
CA THR A 416 -51.78 -16.54 -6.33
C THR A 416 -51.84 -17.83 -5.51
N ALA A 417 -51.67 -17.65 -4.20
CA ALA A 417 -52.25 -18.35 -3.04
C ALA A 417 -51.94 -19.81 -2.77
N SER A 418 -51.41 -20.12 -1.60
CA SER A 418 -52.19 -20.64 -0.45
C SER A 418 -51.29 -20.85 0.77
N ALA A 419 -51.79 -20.37 1.88
CA ALA A 419 -51.29 -20.63 3.21
C ALA A 419 -51.62 -22.04 3.64
N GLN A 420 -50.67 -22.72 4.35
CA GLN A 420 -50.98 -23.58 5.47
C GLN A 420 -49.76 -23.72 6.40
N ALA A 421 -50.04 -23.46 7.66
CA ALA A 421 -49.12 -23.59 8.76
C ALA A 421 -48.97 -25.08 9.16
N GLU A 422 -47.76 -25.54 9.35
CA GLU A 422 -47.47 -26.65 10.27
C GLU A 422 -46.20 -26.39 11.06
N SER A 423 -46.39 -26.30 12.37
CA SER A 423 -45.35 -26.19 13.40
C SER A 423 -44.69 -27.54 13.56
N MET A 424 -43.35 -27.62 13.39
CA MET A 424 -42.55 -28.70 13.98
C MET A 424 -41.27 -28.09 14.58
N THR A 425 -41.28 -28.14 15.90
CA THR A 425 -40.13 -27.97 16.78
C THR A 425 -39.00 -28.89 16.39
N ARG A 426 -37.84 -28.32 16.08
CA ARG A 426 -36.58 -29.12 16.01
C ARG A 426 -35.50 -28.35 16.77
N GLU A 427 -34.95 -29.06 17.76
CA GLU A 427 -33.81 -28.64 18.57
C GLU A 427 -32.56 -28.37 17.71
N PRO A 428 -31.68 -27.42 18.10
CA PRO A 428 -30.44 -27.17 17.39
C PRO A 428 -29.37 -28.17 17.79
N PHE A 429 -28.88 -28.95 16.84
CA PHE A 429 -27.64 -29.69 16.98
C PHE A 429 -26.47 -28.71 17.06
N GLY A 430 -25.76 -28.75 18.17
CA GLY A 430 -24.52 -28.00 18.40
C GLY A 430 -23.42 -28.51 17.48
N VAL A 431 -22.90 -27.61 16.64
CA VAL A 431 -21.64 -27.81 15.93
C VAL A 431 -20.51 -27.44 16.88
N PRO A 432 -19.50 -28.29 17.10
CA PRO A 432 -18.38 -27.96 17.96
C PRO A 432 -17.55 -26.87 17.32
N ALA A 433 -17.35 -25.77 18.05
CA ALA A 433 -16.44 -24.71 17.68
C ALA A 433 -15.00 -25.22 17.65
N HIS A 434 -14.37 -25.27 16.49
CA HIS A 434 -12.93 -25.46 16.38
C HIS A 434 -12.22 -24.28 17.01
N PRO A 435 -11.22 -24.49 17.89
CA PRO A 435 -10.43 -23.38 18.43
C PRO A 435 -9.59 -22.77 17.33
N SER A 436 -9.79 -21.48 17.10
CA SER A 436 -8.95 -20.69 16.20
C SER A 436 -7.52 -20.63 16.75
N PRO A 437 -6.47 -21.01 15.98
CA PRO A 437 -5.12 -21.16 16.53
C PRO A 437 -4.32 -19.85 16.66
N TYR A 438 -4.89 -18.68 16.36
CA TYR A 438 -4.14 -17.43 16.42
C TYR A 438 -4.76 -16.43 17.39
N ARG A 439 -4.22 -16.44 18.60
CA ARG A 439 -4.26 -15.30 19.50
C ARG A 439 -3.09 -14.39 19.07
N PRO A 440 -3.29 -13.09 18.77
CA PRO A 440 -2.15 -12.18 18.59
C PRO A 440 -1.36 -12.16 19.88
N VAL A 441 -0.14 -12.68 19.85
CA VAL A 441 0.80 -12.52 20.96
C VAL A 441 1.41 -11.14 20.74
N PRO A 442 1.30 -10.19 21.70
CA PRO A 442 2.02 -8.92 21.61
C PRO A 442 3.50 -9.21 21.39
N LEU A 443 4.18 -8.45 20.55
CA LEU A 443 5.64 -8.42 20.47
C LEU A 443 6.15 -7.84 21.80
N GLN A 444 6.08 -8.65 22.86
CA GLN A 444 6.51 -8.25 24.19
C GLN A 444 8.03 -8.14 24.18
N GLN A 445 8.50 -6.93 24.54
CA GLN A 445 9.78 -6.63 25.17
C GLN A 445 10.88 -7.70 24.94
N ALA A 446 11.38 -7.80 23.70
CA ALA A 446 12.61 -8.52 23.49
C ALA A 446 13.75 -7.67 24.04
N PRO A 447 14.58 -8.15 25.00
CA PRO A 447 15.67 -7.38 25.52
C PRO A 447 16.60 -6.97 24.37
N LEU A 448 16.87 -5.67 24.26
CA LEU A 448 17.90 -5.14 23.37
C LEU A 448 19.23 -5.82 23.76
N GLN A 449 19.84 -6.56 22.83
CA GLN A 449 21.23 -6.96 23.00
C GLN A 449 22.07 -5.68 23.09
N GLN A 450 22.47 -5.33 24.31
CA GLN A 450 23.45 -4.28 24.56
C GLN A 450 24.75 -4.69 23.86
N ALA A 451 25.27 -3.82 23.00
CA ALA A 451 26.62 -3.96 22.48
C ALA A 451 27.58 -4.01 23.67
N PRO A 452 28.62 -4.88 23.67
CA PRO A 452 29.56 -4.95 24.76
C PRO A 452 30.26 -3.59 24.92
N ALA A 453 30.22 -3.06 26.13
CA ALA A 453 30.91 -1.84 26.49
C ALA A 453 32.43 -2.04 26.25
N ALA A 454 32.99 -1.20 25.40
CA ALA A 454 34.43 -1.14 25.20
C ALA A 454 35.11 -0.79 26.54
N ALA A 455 35.92 -1.71 27.06
CA ALA A 455 36.73 -1.50 28.23
C ALA A 455 37.66 -0.30 27.97
N ARG A 456 37.50 0.79 28.71
CA ARG A 456 38.49 1.84 28.79
C ARG A 456 39.62 1.31 29.67
N GLU A 457 40.75 0.95 29.07
CA GLU A 457 41.99 0.80 29.77
C GLU A 457 42.45 2.18 30.25
N ALA A 458 42.65 2.28 31.57
CA ALA A 458 43.32 3.37 32.22
C ALA A 458 44.85 3.23 32.05
N ARG A 459 45.45 4.26 31.54
CA ARG A 459 46.82 4.67 31.85
C ARG A 459 46.91 6.16 31.97
#